data_e8eda30cfd5b1372d3ffadba9df53bed
#
_entry.id   e8eda30cfd5b1372d3ffadba9df53bed
#
_cell.length_a   1.000
_cell.length_b   1.000
_cell.length_c   1.000
_cell.angle_alpha   90.00
_cell.angle_beta   90.00
_cell.angle_gamma   90.00
#
_symmetry.space_group_name_H-M   'P 1'
#
loop_
_entity.id
_entity.type
_entity.pdbx_description
1 polymer ?
#
loop_
_entity_poly.entity_id
_entity_poly.type
_entity_poly.pdbx_seq_one_letter_code
_entity_poly.pdbx_strand_id
1 'polypeptide(L)'
;MTVTPRYLDHGQARRIYDRIGRYQDTRPLSERRAMDEIAWRGDFYNAAAVLEFGCGTGRFATRLLETKLPAGAAYLGLDVSPTMVGLAREALAPWGGRTRVELSDGSTTLPVADGEYDRLLSTYVLDLLSPSDSETLLDEAYRALRPRGLLALASLTPGSTPPSRALAGLWKGLWRIDPRVVGGCRPVELAALIAPERWRVRDRLTVTRSALSSEVLIAERL
;
A
#
# COMPACT_ATOMS: atom_id res chain seq x y z
N MET A 1 -19.51 -9.79 25.72
CA MET A 1 -18.51 -8.72 25.74
C MET A 1 -17.95 -8.61 24.33
N THR A 2 -18.37 -7.61 23.58
CA THR A 2 -17.84 -7.28 22.26
C THR A 2 -16.47 -6.62 22.45
N VAL A 3 -15.40 -7.35 22.20
CA VAL A 3 -14.05 -6.78 22.19
C VAL A 3 -13.98 -5.84 20.98
N THR A 4 -13.93 -4.54 21.22
CA THR A 4 -13.66 -3.56 20.15
C THR A 4 -12.30 -3.88 19.56
N PRO A 5 -12.18 -4.10 18.24
CA PRO A 5 -10.90 -4.38 17.62
C PRO A 5 -9.94 -3.21 17.87
N ARG A 6 -8.81 -3.48 18.49
CA ARG A 6 -7.75 -2.49 18.69
C ARG A 6 -6.87 -2.48 17.45
N TYR A 7 -7.04 -1.49 16.60
CA TYR A 7 -6.07 -1.18 15.55
C TYR A 7 -4.77 -0.67 16.20
N LEU A 8 -3.64 -0.88 15.53
CA LEU A 8 -2.41 -0.22 15.95
C LEU A 8 -2.58 1.29 15.79
N ASP A 9 -2.21 2.03 16.83
CA ASP A 9 -2.03 3.47 16.66
C ASP A 9 -0.77 3.75 15.81
N HIS A 10 -0.67 4.96 15.28
CA HIS A 10 0.43 5.36 14.40
C HIS A 10 1.80 5.20 15.08
N GLY A 11 1.88 5.46 16.40
CA GLY A 11 3.10 5.27 17.18
C GLY A 11 3.48 3.79 17.35
N GLN A 12 2.50 2.89 17.45
CA GLN A 12 2.73 1.44 17.50
C GLN A 12 3.19 0.92 16.15
N ALA A 13 2.53 1.31 15.05
CA ALA A 13 2.92 0.97 13.69
C ALA A 13 4.37 1.43 13.44
N ARG A 14 4.69 2.70 13.73
CA ARG A 14 6.03 3.25 13.62
C ARG A 14 7.07 2.40 14.35
N ARG A 15 6.83 2.04 15.63
CA ARG A 15 7.77 1.23 16.43
C ARG A 15 8.02 -0.17 15.84
N ILE A 16 6.98 -0.79 15.26
CA ILE A 16 7.10 -2.09 14.62
C ILE A 16 7.99 -1.97 13.39
N TYR A 17 7.71 -1.02 12.50
CA TYR A 17 8.45 -0.85 11.25
C TYR A 17 9.87 -0.33 11.47
N ASP A 18 10.11 0.53 12.46
CA ASP A 18 11.46 0.93 12.87
C ASP A 18 12.32 -0.27 13.31
N ARG A 19 11.71 -1.26 13.96
CA ARG A 19 12.40 -2.49 14.41
C ARG A 19 12.64 -3.48 13.28
N ILE A 20 11.69 -3.60 12.35
CA ILE A 20 11.78 -4.52 11.22
C ILE A 20 12.87 -4.05 10.25
N GLY A 21 12.95 -2.74 9.94
CA GLY A 21 13.98 -2.16 9.09
C GLY A 21 14.18 -2.93 7.79
N ARG A 22 15.43 -3.25 7.44
CA ARG A 22 15.80 -3.97 6.20
C ARG A 22 15.24 -5.39 6.10
N TYR A 23 14.84 -6.03 7.22
CA TYR A 23 14.20 -7.34 7.19
C TYR A 23 12.87 -7.34 6.43
N GLN A 24 12.23 -6.18 6.24
CA GLN A 24 11.03 -6.05 5.41
C GLN A 24 11.26 -6.48 3.96
N ASP A 25 12.49 -6.39 3.45
CA ASP A 25 12.83 -6.80 2.09
C ASP A 25 12.83 -8.33 1.89
N THR A 26 12.74 -9.12 2.96
CA THR A 26 12.59 -10.58 2.91
C THR A 26 11.14 -11.04 2.72
N ARG A 27 10.30 -10.20 2.13
CA ARG A 27 8.86 -10.43 1.95
C ARG A 27 8.53 -11.78 1.31
N PRO A 28 7.38 -12.39 1.69
CA PRO A 28 6.91 -13.64 1.08
C PRO A 28 6.80 -13.52 -0.45
N LEU A 29 6.99 -14.64 -1.13
CA LEU A 29 6.89 -14.69 -2.59
C LEU A 29 5.52 -14.28 -3.14
N SER A 30 4.44 -14.41 -2.33
CA SER A 30 3.09 -13.93 -2.68
C SER A 30 3.04 -12.41 -2.81
N GLU A 31 3.70 -11.67 -1.91
CA GLU A 31 3.79 -10.22 -1.98
C GLU A 31 4.55 -9.75 -3.20
N ARG A 32 5.69 -10.40 -3.52
CA ARG A 32 6.48 -10.06 -4.72
C ARG A 32 5.64 -10.18 -5.99
N ARG A 33 4.83 -11.24 -6.10
CA ARG A 33 3.97 -11.46 -7.26
C ARG A 33 2.85 -10.42 -7.35
N ALA A 34 2.26 -10.01 -6.23
CA ALA A 34 1.30 -8.93 -6.20
C ALA A 34 1.91 -7.59 -6.65
N MET A 35 3.16 -7.30 -6.24
CA MET A 35 3.91 -6.13 -6.71
C MET A 35 4.23 -6.21 -8.21
N ASP A 36 4.49 -7.42 -8.75
CA ASP A 36 4.67 -7.64 -10.19
C ASP A 36 3.39 -7.29 -10.96
N GLU A 37 2.24 -7.72 -10.46
CA GLU A 37 0.94 -7.41 -11.06
C GLU A 37 0.61 -5.91 -11.01
N ILE A 38 0.91 -5.23 -9.91
CA ILE A 38 0.79 -3.76 -9.83
C ILE A 38 1.68 -3.08 -10.86
N ALA A 39 2.97 -3.47 -10.93
CA ALA A 39 3.91 -2.87 -11.88
C ALA A 39 3.50 -3.10 -13.34
N TRP A 40 2.79 -4.19 -13.63
CA TRP A 40 2.28 -4.51 -14.96
C TRP A 40 0.99 -3.76 -15.30
N ARG A 41 0.03 -3.70 -14.38
CA ARG A 41 -1.34 -3.19 -14.63
C ARG A 41 -1.53 -1.71 -14.30
N GLY A 42 -0.64 -1.13 -13.51
CA GLY A 42 -0.75 0.26 -13.06
C GLY A 42 -0.41 1.31 -14.12
N ASP A 43 -0.11 0.89 -15.36
CA ASP A 43 0.18 1.77 -16.49
C ASP A 43 1.22 2.86 -16.18
N PHE A 44 2.28 2.45 -15.47
CA PHE A 44 3.34 3.36 -15.01
C PHE A 44 4.18 3.94 -16.15
N TYR A 45 4.18 3.35 -17.33
CA TYR A 45 4.86 3.89 -18.51
C TYR A 45 4.29 5.24 -18.98
N ASN A 46 3.03 5.50 -18.66
CA ASN A 46 2.35 6.75 -18.98
C ASN A 46 2.23 7.68 -17.77
N ALA A 47 2.91 7.38 -16.68
CA ALA A 47 2.86 8.21 -15.48
C ALA A 47 3.74 9.45 -15.62
N ALA A 48 3.23 10.60 -15.17
CA ALA A 48 3.97 11.84 -15.03
C ALA A 48 4.28 12.16 -13.55
N ALA A 49 3.39 11.78 -12.63
CA ALA A 49 3.55 12.02 -11.20
C ALA A 49 2.96 10.87 -10.38
N VAL A 50 3.80 10.24 -9.57
CA VAL A 50 3.46 9.07 -8.74
C VAL A 50 3.54 9.42 -7.28
N LEU A 51 2.49 9.10 -6.51
CA LEU A 51 2.47 9.15 -5.05
C LEU A 51 2.39 7.72 -4.49
N GLU A 52 3.28 7.35 -3.58
CA GLU A 52 3.22 6.09 -2.83
C GLU A 52 2.98 6.35 -1.34
N PHE A 53 1.84 5.88 -0.83
CA PHE A 53 1.52 5.93 0.59
C PHE A 53 1.96 4.62 1.26
N GLY A 54 2.93 4.72 2.19
CA GLY A 54 3.61 3.60 2.81
C GLY A 54 4.73 3.04 1.92
N CYS A 55 5.68 3.88 1.50
CA CYS A 55 6.73 3.50 0.54
C CYS A 55 7.78 2.52 1.11
N GLY A 56 7.80 2.30 2.42
CA GLY A 56 8.72 1.39 3.10
C GLY A 56 10.18 1.72 2.78
N THR A 57 10.96 0.71 2.43
CA THR A 57 12.40 0.84 2.08
C THR A 57 12.66 1.47 0.70
N GLY A 58 11.62 1.85 -0.04
CA GLY A 58 11.74 2.38 -1.40
C GLY A 58 12.05 1.32 -2.48
N ARG A 59 12.10 0.04 -2.12
CA ARG A 59 12.44 -1.04 -3.06
C ARG A 59 11.49 -1.14 -4.26
N PHE A 60 10.20 -0.95 -4.03
CA PHE A 60 9.24 -1.00 -5.13
C PHE A 60 9.34 0.25 -6.01
N ALA A 61 9.52 1.41 -5.40
CA ALA A 61 9.79 2.66 -6.10
C ALA A 61 11.05 2.56 -6.98
N THR A 62 12.15 2.02 -6.43
CA THR A 62 13.39 1.75 -7.19
C THR A 62 13.10 0.95 -8.45
N ARG A 63 12.37 -0.16 -8.30
CA ARG A 63 11.99 -1.00 -9.44
C ARG A 63 11.14 -0.26 -10.48
N LEU A 64 10.17 0.54 -10.04
CA LEU A 64 9.35 1.34 -10.96
C LEU A 64 10.20 2.37 -11.72
N LEU A 65 11.10 3.05 -11.02
CA LEU A 65 12.02 4.04 -11.60
C LEU A 65 12.99 3.42 -12.62
N GLU A 66 13.47 2.21 -12.34
CA GLU A 66 14.39 1.49 -13.23
C GLU A 66 13.71 0.94 -14.49
N THR A 67 12.45 0.48 -14.35
CA THR A 67 11.88 -0.40 -15.39
C THR A 67 10.58 0.07 -16.00
N LYS A 68 9.89 1.04 -15.38
CA LYS A 68 8.53 1.42 -15.74
C LYS A 68 8.31 2.91 -15.94
N LEU A 69 8.81 3.74 -15.03
CA LEU A 69 8.54 5.16 -15.05
C LEU A 69 9.33 5.88 -16.14
N PRO A 70 8.71 6.79 -16.90
CA PRO A 70 9.41 7.67 -17.80
C PRO A 70 10.49 8.50 -17.09
N ALA A 71 11.55 8.89 -17.81
CA ALA A 71 12.64 9.67 -17.24
C ALA A 71 12.21 11.01 -16.62
N GLY A 72 11.12 11.61 -17.10
CA GLY A 72 10.54 12.86 -16.60
C GLY A 72 9.51 12.67 -15.48
N ALA A 73 9.13 11.45 -15.13
CA ALA A 73 8.12 11.21 -14.10
C ALA A 73 8.64 11.57 -12.71
N ALA A 74 7.84 12.35 -11.96
CA ALA A 74 8.10 12.66 -10.56
C ALA A 74 7.59 11.54 -9.63
N TYR A 75 8.23 11.37 -8.48
CA TYR A 75 7.81 10.41 -7.47
C TYR A 75 7.87 11.03 -6.07
N LEU A 76 6.79 10.83 -5.30
CA LEU A 76 6.73 11.12 -3.86
C LEU A 76 6.40 9.85 -3.10
N GLY A 77 7.27 9.47 -2.15
CA GLY A 77 7.01 8.41 -1.18
C GLY A 77 6.73 9.00 0.19
N LEU A 78 5.68 8.49 0.85
CA LEU A 78 5.35 8.83 2.24
C LEU A 78 5.48 7.58 3.10
N ASP A 79 6.11 7.68 4.27
CA ASP A 79 6.14 6.60 5.27
C ASP A 79 6.14 7.17 6.69
N VAL A 80 5.57 6.45 7.65
CA VAL A 80 5.48 6.84 9.07
C VAL A 80 6.74 6.52 9.86
N SER A 81 7.60 5.63 9.35
CA SER A 81 8.81 5.18 9.99
C SER A 81 10.03 5.98 9.52
N PRO A 82 10.72 6.70 10.42
CA PRO A 82 11.98 7.37 10.07
C PRO A 82 13.04 6.42 9.51
N THR A 83 13.07 5.18 10.00
CA THR A 83 13.98 4.14 9.51
C THR A 83 13.68 3.81 8.05
N MET A 84 12.41 3.61 7.71
CA MET A 84 11.99 3.35 6.32
C MET A 84 12.29 4.54 5.41
N VAL A 85 11.96 5.75 5.85
CA VAL A 85 12.28 6.99 5.11
C VAL A 85 13.78 7.11 4.83
N GLY A 86 14.64 6.82 5.83
CA GLY A 86 16.08 6.81 5.66
C GLY A 86 16.54 5.82 4.59
N LEU A 87 16.06 4.57 4.65
CA LEU A 87 16.36 3.52 3.70
C LEU A 87 15.85 3.86 2.28
N ALA A 88 14.63 4.41 2.19
CA ALA A 88 14.05 4.81 0.91
C ALA A 88 14.84 5.97 0.26
N ARG A 89 15.26 6.97 1.05
CA ARG A 89 16.10 8.06 0.55
C ARG A 89 17.44 7.57 0.03
N GLU A 90 18.06 6.62 0.74
CA GLU A 90 19.29 5.96 0.29
C GLU A 90 19.07 5.21 -1.03
N ALA A 91 18.02 4.38 -1.10
CA ALA A 91 17.68 3.59 -2.28
C ALA A 91 17.34 4.45 -3.51
N LEU A 92 16.68 5.59 -3.31
CA LEU A 92 16.22 6.47 -4.38
C LEU A 92 17.19 7.60 -4.72
N ALA A 93 18.34 7.70 -4.03
CA ALA A 93 19.36 8.71 -4.28
C ALA A 93 19.80 8.85 -5.77
N PRO A 94 19.91 7.76 -6.57
CA PRO A 94 20.24 7.87 -8.00
C PRO A 94 19.24 8.71 -8.83
N TRP A 95 18.00 8.87 -8.34
CA TRP A 95 16.93 9.64 -8.99
C TRP A 95 16.57 10.92 -8.23
N GLY A 96 17.45 11.43 -7.37
CA GLY A 96 17.17 12.52 -6.44
C GLY A 96 16.62 13.81 -7.07
N GLY A 97 16.87 14.05 -8.36
CA GLY A 97 16.31 15.20 -9.08
C GLY A 97 14.80 15.13 -9.35
N ARG A 98 14.19 13.94 -9.21
CA ARG A 98 12.77 13.69 -9.48
C ARG A 98 12.05 12.84 -8.44
N THR A 99 12.74 12.49 -7.35
CA THR A 99 12.18 11.71 -6.26
C THR A 99 12.24 12.47 -4.94
N ARG A 100 11.18 12.36 -4.15
CA ARG A 100 11.10 12.86 -2.78
C ARG A 100 10.59 11.75 -1.88
N VAL A 101 11.13 11.66 -0.67
CA VAL A 101 10.63 10.76 0.38
C VAL A 101 10.45 11.58 1.65
N GLU A 102 9.23 11.58 2.18
CA GLU A 102 8.86 12.38 3.33
C GLU A 102 8.35 11.51 4.47
N LEU A 103 8.64 11.96 5.68
CA LEU A 103 8.13 11.34 6.90
C LEU A 103 6.69 11.82 7.11
N SER A 104 5.75 10.88 7.14
CA SER A 104 4.37 11.14 7.52
C SER A 104 4.24 11.19 9.05
N ASP A 105 3.31 11.99 9.54
CA ASP A 105 2.91 12.01 10.96
C ASP A 105 2.01 10.82 11.33
N GLY A 106 1.65 10.00 10.35
CA GLY A 106 0.74 8.86 10.46
C GLY A 106 -0.70 9.21 10.06
N SER A 107 -1.00 10.47 9.79
CA SER A 107 -2.28 10.86 9.20
C SER A 107 -2.48 10.22 7.83
N THR A 108 -3.72 9.87 7.52
CA THR A 108 -4.14 9.44 6.19
C THR A 108 -4.53 10.60 5.28
N THR A 109 -4.45 11.84 5.79
CA THR A 109 -4.52 13.06 4.97
C THR A 109 -3.20 13.24 4.22
N LEU A 110 -3.29 13.46 2.91
CA LEU A 110 -2.11 13.57 2.05
C LEU A 110 -1.65 15.03 1.94
N PRO A 111 -0.37 15.35 2.17
CA PRO A 111 0.17 16.72 2.13
C PRO A 111 0.45 17.18 0.67
N VAL A 112 -0.54 17.04 -0.19
CA VAL A 112 -0.44 17.31 -1.63
C VAL A 112 -1.67 18.06 -2.15
N ALA A 113 -1.53 18.73 -3.28
CA ALA A 113 -2.63 19.48 -3.90
C ALA A 113 -3.64 18.55 -4.61
N ASP A 114 -4.82 19.10 -4.90
CA ASP A 114 -5.86 18.41 -5.65
C ASP A 114 -5.39 18.13 -7.08
N GLY A 115 -5.58 16.91 -7.56
CA GLY A 115 -5.25 16.52 -8.92
C GLY A 115 -3.76 16.66 -9.28
N GLU A 116 -2.87 16.58 -8.31
CA GLU A 116 -1.43 16.72 -8.54
C GLU A 116 -0.82 15.45 -9.17
N TYR A 117 -1.36 14.29 -8.86
CA TYR A 117 -0.82 12.98 -9.26
C TYR A 117 -1.69 12.28 -10.30
N ASP A 118 -1.08 11.44 -11.12
CA ASP A 118 -1.79 10.55 -12.05
C ASP A 118 -1.69 9.08 -11.66
N ARG A 119 -0.81 8.74 -10.74
CA ARG A 119 -0.75 7.42 -10.09
C ARG A 119 -0.64 7.60 -8.58
N LEU A 120 -1.50 6.90 -7.86
CA LEU A 120 -1.37 6.73 -6.42
C LEU A 120 -1.32 5.25 -6.12
N LEU A 121 -0.33 4.85 -5.34
CA LEU A 121 -0.19 3.46 -4.95
C LEU A 121 -0.05 3.32 -3.44
N SER A 122 -0.62 2.24 -2.90
CA SER A 122 -0.45 1.84 -1.51
C SER A 122 -0.46 0.33 -1.40
N THR A 123 0.63 -0.23 -0.91
CA THR A 123 0.83 -1.68 -0.86
C THR A 123 1.09 -2.14 0.56
N TYR A 124 0.19 -3.03 1.05
CA TYR A 124 0.26 -3.60 2.40
C TYR A 124 0.23 -2.54 3.50
N VAL A 125 -0.64 -1.53 3.31
CA VAL A 125 -0.92 -0.48 4.29
C VAL A 125 -2.37 -0.52 4.75
N LEU A 126 -3.34 -0.72 3.83
CA LEU A 126 -4.76 -0.76 4.16
C LEU A 126 -5.12 -1.91 5.12
N ASP A 127 -4.32 -2.97 5.15
CA ASP A 127 -4.44 -4.08 6.10
C ASP A 127 -3.98 -3.72 7.52
N LEU A 128 -3.32 -2.57 7.70
CA LEU A 128 -2.93 -2.01 8.99
C LEU A 128 -3.92 -0.96 9.50
N LEU A 129 -4.57 -0.24 8.57
CA LEU A 129 -5.43 0.90 8.87
C LEU A 129 -6.77 0.50 9.50
N SER A 130 -7.33 1.37 10.31
CA SER A 130 -8.72 1.28 10.72
C SER A 130 -9.67 1.48 9.52
N PRO A 131 -10.95 1.08 9.60
CA PRO A 131 -11.91 1.37 8.53
C PRO A 131 -12.02 2.86 8.23
N SER A 132 -12.07 3.72 9.25
CA SER A 132 -12.15 5.18 9.09
C SER A 132 -10.89 5.75 8.43
N ASP A 133 -9.69 5.27 8.80
CA ASP A 133 -8.45 5.72 8.17
C ASP A 133 -8.36 5.25 6.72
N SER A 134 -8.88 4.04 6.43
CA SER A 134 -8.96 3.53 5.05
C SER A 134 -9.90 4.37 4.19
N GLU A 135 -11.07 4.77 4.72
CA GLU A 135 -12.02 5.67 4.06
C GLU A 135 -11.36 7.03 3.79
N THR A 136 -10.74 7.63 4.81
CA THR A 136 -10.02 8.90 4.67
C THR A 136 -8.92 8.83 3.61
N LEU A 137 -8.11 7.75 3.61
CA LEU A 137 -7.07 7.57 2.61
C LEU A 137 -7.63 7.46 1.19
N LEU A 138 -8.76 6.78 1.00
CA LEU A 138 -9.41 6.66 -0.30
C LEU A 138 -10.05 7.97 -0.77
N ASP A 139 -10.59 8.76 0.14
CA ASP A 139 -11.07 10.13 -0.15
C ASP A 139 -9.92 11.04 -0.57
N GLU A 140 -8.81 10.98 0.14
CA GLU A 140 -7.61 11.73 -0.17
C GLU A 140 -6.95 11.26 -1.48
N ALA A 141 -6.95 9.95 -1.75
CA ALA A 141 -6.49 9.41 -3.02
C ALA A 141 -7.35 9.92 -4.19
N TYR A 142 -8.67 9.99 -3.98
CA TYR A 142 -9.56 10.58 -4.97
C TYR A 142 -9.28 12.06 -5.19
N ARG A 143 -9.02 12.82 -4.14
CA ARG A 143 -8.68 14.25 -4.22
C ARG A 143 -7.34 14.48 -4.94
N ALA A 144 -6.31 13.73 -4.55
CA ALA A 144 -4.93 13.89 -5.03
C ALA A 144 -4.72 13.42 -6.47
N LEU A 145 -5.49 12.43 -6.94
CA LEU A 145 -5.40 11.95 -8.32
C LEU A 145 -6.10 12.93 -9.29
N ARG A 146 -5.56 13.06 -10.49
CA ARG A 146 -6.24 13.71 -11.62
C ARG A 146 -7.45 12.91 -12.08
N PRO A 147 -8.44 13.51 -12.76
CA PRO A 147 -9.46 12.75 -13.47
C PRO A 147 -8.80 11.71 -14.37
N ARG A 148 -9.31 10.46 -14.34
CA ARG A 148 -8.76 9.29 -15.01
C ARG A 148 -7.39 8.82 -14.48
N GLY A 149 -6.89 9.38 -13.38
CA GLY A 149 -5.73 8.89 -12.65
C GLY A 149 -6.01 7.50 -12.05
N LEU A 150 -4.96 6.71 -11.83
CA LEU A 150 -5.08 5.34 -11.35
C LEU A 150 -4.66 5.21 -9.89
N LEU A 151 -5.53 4.57 -9.11
CA LEU A 151 -5.26 4.07 -7.78
C LEU A 151 -4.85 2.59 -7.90
N ALA A 152 -3.66 2.24 -7.39
CA ALA A 152 -3.12 0.89 -7.38
C ALA A 152 -2.93 0.39 -5.96
N LEU A 153 -3.64 -0.66 -5.58
CA LEU A 153 -3.66 -1.20 -4.22
C LEU A 153 -3.24 -2.67 -4.19
N ALA A 154 -2.48 -3.05 -3.17
CA ALA A 154 -2.30 -4.44 -2.78
C ALA A 154 -2.44 -4.61 -1.28
N SER A 155 -3.09 -5.69 -0.85
CA SER A 155 -3.28 -6.00 0.56
C SER A 155 -3.42 -7.51 0.78
N LEU A 156 -3.18 -7.96 2.00
CA LEU A 156 -3.58 -9.31 2.41
C LEU A 156 -5.11 -9.44 2.30
N THR A 157 -5.57 -10.57 1.75
CA THR A 157 -7.02 -10.84 1.57
C THR A 157 -7.40 -12.16 2.24
N PRO A 158 -8.69 -12.38 2.57
CA PRO A 158 -9.17 -13.65 3.11
C PRO A 158 -8.84 -14.88 2.27
N GLY A 159 -8.51 -14.69 0.99
CA GLY A 159 -8.14 -15.74 0.08
C GLY A 159 -9.30 -16.46 -0.60
N SER A 160 -8.99 -17.15 -1.70
CA SER A 160 -9.98 -17.81 -2.58
C SER A 160 -10.01 -19.33 -2.41
N THR A 161 -8.97 -19.94 -1.87
CA THR A 161 -8.86 -21.40 -1.70
C THR A 161 -9.17 -21.82 -0.25
N PRO A 162 -9.64 -23.05 0.01
CA PRO A 162 -9.88 -23.51 1.37
C PRO A 162 -8.67 -23.36 2.31
N PRO A 163 -7.44 -23.72 1.92
CA PRO A 163 -6.27 -23.53 2.78
C PRO A 163 -5.99 -22.05 3.06
N SER A 164 -6.14 -21.15 2.07
CA SER A 164 -5.91 -19.73 2.28
C SER A 164 -6.98 -19.10 3.19
N ARG A 165 -8.23 -19.54 3.09
CA ARG A 165 -9.31 -19.10 4.00
C ARG A 165 -9.07 -19.55 5.44
N ALA A 166 -8.63 -20.79 5.63
CA ALA A 166 -8.31 -21.33 6.95
C ALA A 166 -7.16 -20.55 7.61
N LEU A 167 -6.09 -20.29 6.85
CA LEU A 167 -4.95 -19.50 7.34
C LEU A 167 -5.37 -18.04 7.63
N ALA A 168 -6.13 -17.41 6.76
CA ALA A 168 -6.64 -16.06 6.97
C ALA A 168 -7.57 -15.99 8.19
N GLY A 169 -8.38 -17.03 8.43
CA GLY A 169 -9.24 -17.16 9.62
C GLY A 169 -8.42 -17.22 10.91
N LEU A 170 -7.36 -18.07 10.92
CA LEU A 170 -6.42 -18.16 12.03
C LEU A 170 -5.71 -16.82 12.28
N TRP A 171 -5.22 -16.18 11.22
CA TRP A 171 -4.58 -14.88 11.26
C TRP A 171 -5.50 -13.81 11.87
N LYS A 172 -6.76 -13.74 11.39
CA LYS A 172 -7.77 -12.84 11.92
C LYS A 172 -8.10 -13.13 13.40
N GLY A 173 -8.07 -14.40 13.80
CA GLY A 173 -8.21 -14.82 15.21
C GLY A 173 -7.08 -14.27 16.08
N LEU A 174 -5.83 -14.47 15.67
CA LEU A 174 -4.65 -13.95 16.36
C LEU A 174 -4.66 -12.42 16.42
N TRP A 175 -5.01 -11.75 15.32
CA TRP A 175 -5.15 -10.30 15.26
C TRP A 175 -6.19 -9.77 16.26
N ARG A 176 -7.31 -10.48 16.44
CA ARG A 176 -8.34 -10.10 17.43
C ARG A 176 -7.85 -10.21 18.87
N ILE A 177 -6.95 -11.15 19.15
CA ILE A 177 -6.36 -11.33 20.49
C ILE A 177 -5.32 -10.23 20.75
N ASP A 178 -4.36 -10.09 19.86
CA ASP A 178 -3.34 -9.03 19.92
C ASP A 178 -2.81 -8.72 18.50
N PRO A 179 -3.15 -7.55 17.92
CA PRO A 179 -2.68 -7.15 16.60
C PRO A 179 -1.16 -7.18 16.44
N ARG A 180 -0.40 -6.96 17.53
CA ARG A 180 1.07 -6.93 17.50
C ARG A 180 1.69 -8.27 17.14
N VAL A 181 1.01 -9.38 17.44
CA VAL A 181 1.49 -10.75 17.12
C VAL A 181 1.59 -10.98 15.61
N VAL A 182 0.74 -10.30 14.85
CA VAL A 182 0.69 -10.41 13.38
C VAL A 182 1.17 -9.12 12.69
N GLY A 183 1.97 -8.30 13.38
CA GLY A 183 2.50 -7.05 12.83
C GLY A 183 1.43 -5.99 12.53
N GLY A 184 0.23 -6.12 13.10
CA GLY A 184 -0.91 -5.23 12.86
C GLY A 184 -1.76 -5.61 11.65
N CYS A 185 -1.24 -6.43 10.74
CA CYS A 185 -1.89 -6.76 9.47
C CYS A 185 -3.14 -7.63 9.69
N ARG A 186 -4.20 -7.33 8.95
CA ARG A 186 -5.42 -8.15 8.87
C ARG A 186 -5.83 -8.34 7.41
N PRO A 187 -6.42 -9.49 7.04
CA PRO A 187 -6.98 -9.66 5.71
C PRO A 187 -8.10 -8.63 5.43
N VAL A 188 -8.01 -7.94 4.29
CA VAL A 188 -8.95 -6.92 3.81
C VAL A 188 -9.40 -7.27 2.39
N GLU A 189 -10.68 -7.07 2.10
CA GLU A 189 -11.19 -7.11 0.72
C GLU A 189 -11.16 -5.70 0.16
N LEU A 190 -10.17 -5.41 -0.70
CA LEU A 190 -9.97 -4.07 -1.26
C LEU A 190 -11.17 -3.59 -2.07
N ALA A 191 -11.79 -4.50 -2.83
CA ALA A 191 -12.96 -4.14 -3.64
C ALA A 191 -14.16 -3.69 -2.80
N ALA A 192 -14.28 -4.13 -1.54
CA ALA A 192 -15.35 -3.70 -0.66
C ALA A 192 -15.15 -2.25 -0.15
N LEU A 193 -13.94 -1.70 -0.29
CA LEU A 193 -13.62 -0.33 0.09
C LEU A 193 -13.82 0.68 -1.04
N ILE A 194 -14.00 0.21 -2.28
CA ILE A 194 -14.08 1.05 -3.47
C ILE A 194 -15.52 1.46 -3.75
N ALA A 195 -15.79 2.75 -3.71
CA ALA A 195 -17.07 3.36 -4.02
C ALA A 195 -17.28 3.43 -5.55
N PRO A 196 -18.26 2.71 -6.12
CA PRO A 196 -18.41 2.58 -7.57
C PRO A 196 -18.82 3.89 -8.26
N GLU A 197 -19.36 4.85 -7.53
CA GLU A 197 -19.71 6.19 -8.01
C GLU A 197 -18.48 7.09 -8.19
N ARG A 198 -17.35 6.75 -7.57
CA ARG A 198 -16.09 7.50 -7.63
C ARG A 198 -15.03 6.78 -8.44
N TRP A 199 -15.07 5.46 -8.45
CA TRP A 199 -14.00 4.63 -8.97
C TRP A 199 -14.52 3.61 -9.98
N ARG A 200 -13.86 3.51 -11.12
CA ARG A 200 -14.03 2.40 -12.06
C ARG A 200 -12.93 1.37 -11.83
N VAL A 201 -13.29 0.20 -11.32
CA VAL A 201 -12.32 -0.91 -11.21
C VAL A 201 -11.90 -1.36 -12.60
N ARG A 202 -10.61 -1.25 -12.91
CA ARG A 202 -10.02 -1.69 -14.19
C ARG A 202 -9.49 -3.11 -14.11
N ASP A 203 -8.83 -3.45 -13.00
CA ASP A 203 -8.29 -4.77 -12.74
C ASP A 203 -8.51 -5.15 -11.27
N ARG A 204 -8.90 -6.41 -11.06
CA ARG A 204 -9.00 -7.02 -9.75
C ARG A 204 -8.56 -8.47 -9.84
N LEU A 205 -7.57 -8.86 -9.05
CA LEU A 205 -7.11 -10.24 -9.01
C LEU A 205 -6.60 -10.63 -7.63
N THR A 206 -6.68 -11.93 -7.34
CA THR A 206 -6.11 -12.51 -6.12
C THR A 206 -4.90 -13.37 -6.49
N VAL A 207 -3.77 -13.07 -5.88
CA VAL A 207 -2.54 -13.85 -5.99
C VAL A 207 -2.40 -14.70 -4.74
N THR A 208 -2.42 -16.03 -4.90
CA THR A 208 -2.25 -16.97 -3.79
C THR A 208 -0.97 -17.76 -3.96
N ARG A 209 -0.13 -17.80 -2.92
CA ARG A 209 1.04 -18.67 -2.83
C ARG A 209 1.24 -19.13 -1.39
N SER A 210 1.50 -20.44 -1.22
CA SER A 210 1.74 -21.06 0.10
C SER A 210 0.66 -20.69 1.12
N ALA A 211 -0.62 -20.72 0.71
CA ALA A 211 -1.80 -20.38 1.48
C ALA A 211 -1.95 -18.91 1.91
N LEU A 212 -0.99 -18.03 1.62
CA LEU A 212 -1.16 -16.58 1.74
C LEU A 212 -1.73 -16.02 0.45
N SER A 213 -2.72 -15.14 0.58
CA SER A 213 -3.38 -14.50 -0.56
C SER A 213 -3.27 -12.99 -0.44
N SER A 214 -2.94 -12.35 -1.56
CA SER A 214 -2.98 -10.90 -1.71
C SER A 214 -3.98 -10.53 -2.79
N GLU A 215 -4.81 -9.53 -2.53
CA GLU A 215 -5.65 -8.89 -3.54
C GLU A 215 -4.87 -7.73 -4.15
N VAL A 216 -4.90 -7.65 -5.47
CA VAL A 216 -4.44 -6.51 -6.27
C VAL A 216 -5.64 -5.87 -6.91
N LEU A 217 -5.72 -4.55 -6.81
CA LEU A 217 -6.82 -3.76 -7.36
C LEU A 217 -6.26 -2.51 -8.04
N ILE A 218 -6.65 -2.30 -9.28
CA ILE A 218 -6.41 -1.06 -10.02
C ILE A 218 -7.75 -0.40 -10.29
N ALA A 219 -7.93 0.84 -9.84
CA ALA A 219 -9.14 1.61 -10.04
C ALA A 219 -8.82 2.97 -10.68
N GLU A 220 -9.66 3.38 -11.61
CA GLU A 220 -9.58 4.69 -12.27
C GLU A 220 -10.50 5.69 -11.56
N ARG A 221 -10.01 6.87 -11.29
CA ARG A 221 -10.83 8.01 -10.83
C ARG A 221 -11.82 8.44 -11.93
N LEU A 222 -13.13 8.47 -11.59
CA LEU A 222 -14.22 8.95 -12.46
C LEU A 222 -14.29 10.47 -12.50
#